data_135d9903621e7c31e0dc7fa586af107a
#
_entry.id   135d9903621e7c31e0dc7fa586af107a
#
_cell.length_a   1.000
_cell.length_b   1.000
_cell.length_c   1.000
_cell.angle_alpha   90.00
_cell.angle_beta   90.00
_cell.angle_gamma   90.00
#
_symmetry.space_group_name_H-M   'P 1'
#
loop_
_entity.id
_entity.type
_entity.pdbx_description
1 polymer ?
#
loop_
_entity_poly.entity_id
_entity_poly.type
_entity_poly.pdbx_seq_one_letter_code
_entity_poly.pdbx_strand_id
1 'polypeptide(L)'
;RENLRVFRKKRDTIHLLAFAIFGITFCQFTYFMAIQASNAGTATVLQYLSPILILAVVCMRELRLPKGLELAAIGLSLFGTFVIGTHGDIHSFHITGEALFWGLLAAVSSMIYTIIPGGLILKYDIYQVLGFGMFFGGIAMGAVVQPWNYGVVWDAGTLGALAGVVVVGTAIAFGLYLQGVSMIGPLKGSIMGSVEPVSAVVISVFWLGTRFTLPDFLGFALILGAVFVLTFAHR
;
A
#
# COMPACT_ATOMS: atom_id res chain seq x y z
N ARG A 1 5.23 -22.22 -21.47
CA ARG A 1 5.34 -21.26 -22.60
C ARG A 1 4.33 -20.11 -22.52
N GLU A 2 3.26 -20.19 -21.71
CA GLU A 2 2.29 -19.12 -21.52
C GLU A 2 2.81 -17.99 -20.63
N ASN A 3 3.69 -18.30 -19.70
CA ASN A 3 4.18 -17.37 -18.67
C ASN A 3 5.07 -16.22 -19.20
N LEU A 4 5.52 -16.28 -20.44
CA LEU A 4 6.39 -15.25 -21.05
C LEU A 4 5.66 -14.37 -22.07
N ARG A 5 4.33 -14.48 -22.17
CA ARG A 5 3.53 -13.70 -23.14
C ARG A 5 3.63 -12.20 -22.94
N VAL A 6 3.84 -11.74 -21.69
CA VAL A 6 3.99 -10.32 -21.36
C VAL A 6 5.20 -9.70 -22.05
N PHE A 7 6.27 -10.47 -22.28
CA PHE A 7 7.50 -10.01 -22.94
C PHE A 7 7.41 -9.98 -24.47
N ARG A 8 6.36 -10.54 -25.07
CA ARG A 8 6.18 -10.52 -26.54
C ARG A 8 5.78 -9.15 -27.07
N LYS A 9 5.14 -8.31 -26.23
CA LYS A 9 4.71 -6.97 -26.62
C LYS A 9 5.54 -5.93 -25.88
N LYS A 10 6.39 -5.19 -26.60
CA LYS A 10 7.26 -4.15 -26.05
C LYS A 10 6.52 -3.18 -25.11
N ARG A 11 5.29 -2.80 -25.45
CA ARG A 11 4.46 -1.93 -24.62
C ARG A 11 4.12 -2.57 -23.26
N ASP A 12 3.72 -3.84 -23.24
CA ASP A 12 3.33 -4.53 -22.01
C ASP A 12 4.57 -4.81 -21.14
N THR A 13 5.74 -5.09 -21.77
CA THR A 13 7.03 -5.20 -21.06
C THR A 13 7.42 -3.88 -20.39
N ILE A 14 7.30 -2.74 -21.09
CA ILE A 14 7.60 -1.42 -20.50
C ILE A 14 6.66 -1.11 -19.33
N HIS A 15 5.37 -1.42 -19.47
CA HIS A 15 4.42 -1.24 -18.38
C HIS A 15 4.75 -2.12 -17.18
N LEU A 16 5.18 -3.37 -17.40
CA LEU A 16 5.61 -4.28 -16.33
C LEU A 16 6.86 -3.76 -15.62
N LEU A 17 7.85 -3.27 -16.35
CA LEU A 17 9.07 -2.69 -15.77
C LEU A 17 8.75 -1.37 -15.02
N ALA A 18 7.88 -0.54 -15.57
CA ALA A 18 7.41 0.66 -14.88
C ALA A 18 6.66 0.31 -13.57
N PHE A 19 5.82 -0.73 -13.58
CA PHE A 19 5.17 -1.23 -12.39
C PHE A 19 6.18 -1.78 -11.37
N ALA A 20 7.18 -2.56 -11.82
CA ALA A 20 8.23 -3.10 -10.97
C ALA A 20 9.03 -2.00 -10.25
N ILE A 21 9.47 -0.98 -11.00
CA ILE A 21 10.35 0.08 -10.49
C ILE A 21 9.53 1.12 -9.71
N PHE A 22 8.54 1.75 -10.35
CA PHE A 22 7.81 2.89 -9.77
C PHE A 22 6.63 2.48 -8.89
N GLY A 23 6.04 1.32 -9.16
CA GLY A 23 4.96 0.77 -8.34
C GLY A 23 5.48 0.03 -7.12
N ILE A 24 6.26 -1.05 -7.31
CA ILE A 24 6.66 -1.93 -6.20
C ILE A 24 7.89 -1.37 -5.48
N THR A 25 9.01 -1.22 -6.20
CA THR A 25 10.30 -0.87 -5.57
C THR A 25 10.27 0.51 -4.95
N PHE A 26 9.82 1.50 -5.71
CA PHE A 26 9.78 2.88 -5.23
C PHE A 26 8.76 3.08 -4.11
N CYS A 27 7.64 2.35 -4.12
CA CYS A 27 6.65 2.38 -3.05
C CYS A 27 7.26 1.89 -1.73
N GLN A 28 7.92 0.74 -1.74
CA GLN A 28 8.57 0.21 -0.55
C GLN A 28 9.72 1.09 -0.08
N PHE A 29 10.56 1.55 -1.00
CA PHE A 29 11.68 2.42 -0.66
C PHE A 29 11.23 3.73 -0.01
N THR A 30 10.29 4.45 -0.61
CA THR A 30 9.80 5.74 -0.08
C THR A 30 9.08 5.57 1.25
N TYR A 31 8.35 4.48 1.43
CA TYR A 31 7.70 4.16 2.70
C TYR A 31 8.70 3.92 3.82
N PHE A 32 9.75 3.11 3.58
CA PHE A 32 10.79 2.89 4.59
C PHE A 32 11.61 4.16 4.88
N MET A 33 11.88 5.01 3.89
CA MET A 33 12.50 6.31 4.12
C MET A 33 11.61 7.23 4.97
N ALA A 34 10.29 7.21 4.75
CA ALA A 34 9.35 7.96 5.58
C ALA A 34 9.34 7.44 7.04
N ILE A 35 9.43 6.12 7.24
CA ILE A 35 9.56 5.53 8.59
C ILE A 35 10.86 6.00 9.27
N GLN A 36 11.98 5.98 8.56
CA GLN A 36 13.26 6.44 9.11
C GLN A 36 13.26 7.92 9.46
N ALA A 37 12.60 8.75 8.66
CA ALA A 37 12.49 10.20 8.88
C ALA A 37 11.47 10.58 9.98
N SER A 38 10.63 9.63 10.42
CA SER A 38 9.60 9.86 11.43
C SER A 38 9.34 8.61 12.30
N ASN A 39 8.25 7.92 12.03
CA ASN A 39 7.86 6.64 12.61
C ASN A 39 6.86 5.93 11.70
N ALA A 40 6.57 4.66 11.99
CA ALA A 40 5.67 3.85 11.16
C ALA A 40 4.25 4.42 11.09
N GLY A 41 3.72 4.98 12.19
CA GLY A 41 2.39 5.60 12.23
C GLY A 41 2.30 6.81 11.30
N THR A 42 3.25 7.75 11.41
CA THR A 42 3.32 8.94 10.55
C THR A 42 3.49 8.57 9.08
N ALA A 43 4.41 7.64 8.77
CA ALA A 43 4.64 7.18 7.40
C ALA A 43 3.38 6.57 6.79
N THR A 44 2.66 5.73 7.57
CA THR A 44 1.40 5.12 7.15
C THR A 44 0.32 6.15 6.88
N VAL A 45 0.11 7.12 7.79
CA VAL A 45 -0.86 8.21 7.59
C VAL A 45 -0.58 8.98 6.31
N LEU A 46 0.69 9.32 6.06
CA LEU A 46 1.08 10.04 4.85
C LEU A 46 0.88 9.19 3.58
N GLN A 47 1.23 7.90 3.60
CA GLN A 47 1.01 6.99 2.47
C GLN A 47 -0.49 6.82 2.16
N TYR A 48 -1.36 6.82 3.19
CA TYR A 48 -2.81 6.75 3.03
C TYR A 48 -3.47 8.02 2.45
N LEU A 49 -2.69 9.03 2.06
CA LEU A 49 -3.16 10.07 1.13
C LEU A 49 -3.36 9.54 -0.30
N SER A 50 -2.85 8.35 -0.62
CA SER A 50 -2.97 7.73 -1.95
C SER A 50 -4.42 7.60 -2.47
N PRO A 51 -5.48 7.31 -1.69
CA PRO A 51 -6.86 7.30 -2.17
C PRO A 51 -7.34 8.63 -2.75
N ILE A 52 -6.85 9.77 -2.23
CA ILE A 52 -7.16 11.10 -2.80
C ILE A 52 -6.55 11.20 -4.20
N LEU A 53 -5.29 10.79 -4.35
CA LEU A 53 -4.59 10.83 -5.63
C LEU A 53 -5.24 9.87 -6.63
N ILE A 54 -5.65 8.68 -6.19
CA ILE A 54 -6.38 7.71 -7.01
C ILE A 54 -7.73 8.29 -7.46
N LEU A 55 -8.49 8.91 -6.56
CA LEU A 55 -9.76 9.57 -6.90
C LEU A 55 -9.54 10.65 -7.97
N ALA A 56 -8.53 11.49 -7.81
CA ALA A 56 -8.20 12.52 -8.80
C ALA A 56 -7.91 11.90 -10.18
N VAL A 57 -7.09 10.84 -10.24
CA VAL A 57 -6.80 10.16 -11.51
C VAL A 57 -8.03 9.48 -12.10
N VAL A 58 -8.86 8.85 -11.29
CA VAL A 58 -10.12 8.22 -11.75
C VAL A 58 -11.06 9.27 -12.30
N CYS A 59 -11.28 10.37 -11.58
CA CYS A 59 -12.14 11.47 -12.04
C CYS A 59 -11.63 12.09 -13.34
N MET A 60 -10.31 12.29 -13.49
CA MET A 60 -9.72 12.78 -14.74
C MET A 60 -9.90 11.81 -15.90
N ARG A 61 -9.77 10.50 -15.67
CA ARG A 61 -9.96 9.48 -16.73
C ARG A 61 -11.41 9.34 -17.16
N GLU A 62 -12.34 9.47 -16.21
CA GLU A 62 -13.79 9.35 -16.45
C GLU A 62 -14.44 10.69 -16.81
N LEU A 63 -13.65 11.79 -16.84
CA LEU A 63 -14.12 13.16 -17.10
C LEU A 63 -15.32 13.54 -16.22
N ARG A 64 -15.29 13.17 -14.95
CA ARG A 64 -16.34 13.43 -13.97
C ARG A 64 -15.83 14.12 -12.72
N LEU A 65 -16.73 14.74 -11.99
CA LEU A 65 -16.42 15.26 -10.65
C LEU A 65 -16.48 14.16 -9.59
N PRO A 66 -15.74 14.32 -8.46
CA PRO A 66 -15.86 13.43 -7.32
C PRO A 66 -17.28 13.41 -6.76
N LYS A 67 -17.78 12.23 -6.39
CA LYS A 67 -19.05 12.11 -5.68
C LYS A 67 -18.87 12.44 -4.20
N GLY A 68 -19.87 13.09 -3.58
CA GLY A 68 -19.82 13.44 -2.17
C GLY A 68 -19.54 12.26 -1.24
N LEU A 69 -20.11 11.09 -1.55
CA LEU A 69 -19.85 9.85 -0.79
C LEU A 69 -18.42 9.31 -0.96
N GLU A 70 -17.78 9.51 -2.12
CA GLU A 70 -16.37 9.16 -2.33
C GLU A 70 -15.46 10.04 -1.46
N LEU A 71 -15.74 11.35 -1.41
CA LEU A 71 -15.02 12.29 -0.55
C LEU A 71 -15.24 11.99 0.94
N ALA A 72 -16.47 11.67 1.33
CA ALA A 72 -16.77 11.30 2.72
C ALA A 72 -16.04 10.00 3.13
N ALA A 73 -16.03 8.97 2.27
CA ALA A 73 -15.32 7.73 2.54
C ALA A 73 -13.81 7.94 2.68
N ILE A 74 -13.21 8.76 1.79
CA ILE A 74 -11.79 9.12 1.90
C ILE A 74 -11.51 9.90 3.19
N GLY A 75 -12.34 10.90 3.52
CA GLY A 75 -12.19 11.68 4.74
C GLY A 75 -12.24 10.82 6.00
N LEU A 76 -13.21 9.90 6.09
CA LEU A 76 -13.33 8.94 7.20
C LEU A 76 -12.12 8.00 7.29
N SER A 77 -11.67 7.47 6.15
CA SER A 77 -10.51 6.59 6.07
C SER A 77 -9.23 7.30 6.54
N LEU A 78 -8.97 8.51 6.04
CA LEU A 78 -7.80 9.30 6.43
C LEU A 78 -7.80 9.65 7.91
N PHE A 79 -8.94 10.13 8.41
CA PHE A 79 -9.05 10.49 9.81
C PHE A 79 -8.94 9.28 10.73
N GLY A 80 -9.54 8.14 10.36
CA GLY A 80 -9.40 6.89 11.08
C GLY A 80 -7.95 6.38 11.11
N THR A 81 -7.25 6.42 9.98
CA THR A 81 -5.83 6.05 9.90
C THR A 81 -4.94 6.99 10.71
N PHE A 82 -5.24 8.29 10.69
CA PHE A 82 -4.56 9.28 11.53
C PHE A 82 -4.73 8.97 13.03
N VAL A 83 -5.95 8.70 13.48
CA VAL A 83 -6.23 8.37 14.89
C VAL A 83 -5.51 7.10 15.32
N ILE A 84 -5.50 6.05 14.49
CA ILE A 84 -4.74 4.81 14.77
C ILE A 84 -3.25 5.09 14.79
N GLY A 85 -2.72 5.77 13.77
CA GLY A 85 -1.29 6.03 13.63
C GLY A 85 -0.69 6.91 14.74
N THR A 86 -1.53 7.73 15.38
CA THR A 86 -1.13 8.60 16.50
C THR A 86 -1.48 8.02 17.87
N HIS A 87 -2.28 6.94 17.95
CA HIS A 87 -2.88 6.44 19.18
C HIS A 87 -3.62 7.54 19.97
N GLY A 88 -4.13 8.56 19.26
CA GLY A 88 -4.81 9.72 19.86
C GLY A 88 -3.87 10.79 20.45
N ASP A 89 -2.57 10.59 20.42
CA ASP A 89 -1.59 11.59 20.84
C ASP A 89 -1.02 12.34 19.62
N ILE A 90 -1.49 13.58 19.44
CA ILE A 90 -1.05 14.44 18.34
C ILE A 90 0.47 14.76 18.45
N HIS A 91 1.03 14.75 19.66
CA HIS A 91 2.45 15.01 19.87
C HIS A 91 3.34 13.85 19.41
N SER A 92 2.78 12.65 19.24
CA SER A 92 3.49 11.51 18.65
C SER A 92 3.65 11.63 17.12
N PHE A 93 2.96 12.61 16.50
CA PHE A 93 2.96 12.83 15.06
C PHE A 93 4.11 13.75 14.66
N HIS A 94 5.29 13.17 14.47
CA HIS A 94 6.47 13.90 14.06
C HIS A 94 6.51 14.10 12.55
N ILE A 95 6.16 15.31 12.09
CA ILE A 95 6.31 15.71 10.69
C ILE A 95 7.54 16.60 10.55
N THR A 96 8.63 16.03 10.07
CA THR A 96 9.75 16.78 9.53
C THR A 96 9.53 17.06 8.06
N GLY A 97 10.22 18.06 7.48
CA GLY A 97 10.17 18.28 6.03
C GLY A 97 10.58 17.04 5.23
N GLU A 98 11.54 16.27 5.74
CA GLU A 98 11.98 15.01 5.15
C GLU A 98 10.90 13.91 5.24
N ALA A 99 10.27 13.74 6.39
CA ALA A 99 9.16 12.81 6.56
C ALA A 99 7.98 13.12 5.62
N LEU A 100 7.64 14.40 5.47
CA LEU A 100 6.61 14.86 4.56
C LEU A 100 6.97 14.54 3.10
N PHE A 101 8.20 14.83 2.68
CA PHE A 101 8.69 14.55 1.33
C PHE A 101 8.60 13.05 1.00
N TRP A 102 9.18 12.19 1.84
CA TRP A 102 9.14 10.75 1.61
C TRP A 102 7.74 10.15 1.73
N GLY A 103 6.93 10.64 2.68
CA GLY A 103 5.55 10.20 2.85
C GLY A 103 4.64 10.55 1.67
N LEU A 104 4.77 11.76 1.10
CA LEU A 104 4.04 12.13 -0.11
C LEU A 104 4.51 11.33 -1.33
N LEU A 105 5.81 11.07 -1.46
CA LEU A 105 6.31 10.16 -2.49
C LEU A 105 5.78 8.74 -2.31
N ALA A 106 5.66 8.26 -1.07
CA ALA A 106 5.04 6.97 -0.78
C ALA A 106 3.56 6.94 -1.19
N ALA A 107 2.80 8.02 -0.98
CA ALA A 107 1.43 8.14 -1.46
C ALA A 107 1.34 8.11 -2.99
N VAL A 108 2.20 8.85 -3.68
CA VAL A 108 2.25 8.85 -5.16
C VAL A 108 2.62 7.47 -5.70
N SER A 109 3.63 6.81 -5.14
CA SER A 109 4.04 5.47 -5.58
C SER A 109 3.00 4.39 -5.25
N SER A 110 2.28 4.51 -4.14
CA SER A 110 1.13 3.65 -3.80
C SER A 110 -0.02 3.82 -4.81
N MET A 111 -0.30 5.04 -5.24
CA MET A 111 -1.24 5.30 -6.35
C MET A 111 -0.76 4.62 -7.65
N ILE A 112 0.52 4.77 -7.99
CA ILE A 112 1.12 4.15 -9.18
C ILE A 112 1.02 2.62 -9.10
N TYR A 113 1.36 2.04 -7.95
CA TYR A 113 1.24 0.61 -7.66
C TYR A 113 -0.19 0.10 -7.89
N THR A 114 -1.20 0.88 -7.51
CA THR A 114 -2.60 0.50 -7.63
C THR A 114 -3.15 0.64 -9.05
N ILE A 115 -2.72 1.67 -9.79
CA ILE A 115 -3.31 2.02 -11.10
C ILE A 115 -2.57 1.38 -12.28
N ILE A 116 -1.23 1.35 -12.27
CA ILE A 116 -0.45 0.88 -13.43
C ILE A 116 -0.73 -0.58 -13.79
N PRO A 117 -0.78 -1.55 -12.84
CA PRO A 117 -0.96 -2.93 -13.19
C PRO A 117 -2.35 -3.24 -13.78
N GLY A 118 -3.35 -2.35 -13.63
CA GLY A 118 -4.72 -2.57 -14.08
C GLY A 118 -4.83 -3.00 -15.54
N GLY A 119 -4.06 -2.40 -16.43
CA GLY A 119 -4.01 -2.78 -17.84
C GLY A 119 -3.30 -4.12 -18.13
N LEU A 120 -2.43 -4.57 -17.24
CA LEU A 120 -1.70 -5.83 -17.35
C LEU A 120 -2.51 -6.99 -16.76
N ILE A 121 -3.12 -6.80 -15.57
CA ILE A 121 -3.89 -7.84 -14.89
C ILE A 121 -5.21 -8.21 -15.59
N LEU A 122 -5.68 -7.36 -16.50
CA LEU A 122 -6.80 -7.70 -17.41
C LEU A 122 -6.38 -8.63 -18.57
N LYS A 123 -5.09 -8.72 -18.87
CA LYS A 123 -4.55 -9.49 -20.01
C LYS A 123 -3.76 -10.70 -19.59
N TYR A 124 -3.13 -10.63 -18.42
CA TYR A 124 -2.20 -11.61 -17.89
C TYR A 124 -2.60 -12.02 -16.49
N ASP A 125 -2.18 -13.19 -16.06
CA ASP A 125 -2.41 -13.64 -14.70
C ASP A 125 -1.79 -12.68 -13.67
N ILE A 126 -2.52 -12.40 -12.59
CA ILE A 126 -2.12 -11.42 -11.55
C ILE A 126 -0.81 -11.83 -10.88
N TYR A 127 -0.67 -13.12 -10.54
CA TYR A 127 0.53 -13.62 -9.89
C TYR A 127 1.74 -13.59 -10.81
N GLN A 128 1.51 -13.70 -12.13
CA GLN A 128 2.56 -13.55 -13.14
C GLN A 128 3.06 -12.10 -13.21
N VAL A 129 2.13 -11.13 -13.28
CA VAL A 129 2.47 -9.70 -13.30
C VAL A 129 3.17 -9.31 -12.00
N LEU A 130 2.65 -9.77 -10.86
CA LEU A 130 3.22 -9.48 -9.54
C LEU A 130 4.60 -10.14 -9.37
N GLY A 131 4.73 -11.43 -9.73
CA GLY A 131 5.98 -12.17 -9.61
C GLY A 131 7.11 -11.56 -10.43
N PHE A 132 6.87 -11.23 -11.70
CA PHE A 132 7.86 -10.50 -12.50
C PHE A 132 8.11 -9.08 -11.97
N GLY A 133 7.06 -8.39 -11.51
CA GLY A 133 7.20 -7.09 -10.89
C GLY A 133 8.11 -7.12 -9.66
N MET A 134 7.91 -8.09 -8.77
CA MET A 134 8.75 -8.29 -7.59
C MET A 134 10.17 -8.72 -7.95
N PHE A 135 10.32 -9.58 -8.96
CA PHE A 135 11.64 -10.04 -9.41
C PHE A 135 12.49 -8.89 -9.95
N PHE A 136 11.96 -8.11 -10.90
CA PHE A 136 12.69 -6.96 -11.43
C PHE A 136 12.85 -5.84 -10.42
N GLY A 137 11.83 -5.62 -9.58
CA GLY A 137 11.89 -4.68 -8.47
C GLY A 137 12.95 -5.06 -7.45
N GLY A 138 13.04 -6.35 -7.10
CA GLY A 138 14.06 -6.88 -6.19
C GLY A 138 15.48 -6.70 -6.75
N ILE A 139 15.70 -6.94 -8.05
CA ILE A 139 16.99 -6.68 -8.71
C ILE A 139 17.33 -5.18 -8.62
N ALA A 140 16.39 -4.31 -8.97
CA ALA A 140 16.61 -2.86 -8.90
C ALA A 140 16.92 -2.38 -7.48
N MET A 141 16.16 -2.85 -6.47
CA MET A 141 16.39 -2.52 -5.07
C MET A 141 17.73 -3.08 -4.59
N GLY A 142 18.05 -4.33 -4.92
CA GLY A 142 19.32 -4.96 -4.58
C GLY A 142 20.51 -4.18 -5.11
N ALA A 143 20.44 -3.67 -6.35
CA ALA A 143 21.49 -2.86 -6.95
C ALA A 143 21.69 -1.50 -6.21
N VAL A 144 20.60 -0.90 -5.70
CA VAL A 144 20.65 0.40 -4.99
C VAL A 144 21.06 0.21 -3.53
N VAL A 145 20.42 -0.69 -2.80
CA VAL A 145 20.58 -0.85 -1.36
C VAL A 145 21.80 -1.72 -1.01
N GLN A 146 22.18 -2.63 -1.92
CA GLN A 146 23.32 -3.54 -1.73
C GLN A 146 23.25 -4.30 -0.39
N PRO A 147 22.18 -5.09 -0.13
CA PRO A 147 21.91 -5.69 1.18
C PRO A 147 23.02 -6.63 1.65
N TRP A 148 23.87 -7.12 0.75
CA TRP A 148 25.05 -7.95 1.07
C TRP A 148 26.16 -7.19 1.80
N ASN A 149 26.11 -5.86 1.83
CA ASN A 149 27.09 -5.04 2.57
C ASN A 149 26.72 -4.87 4.06
N TYR A 150 25.53 -5.33 4.44
CA TYR A 150 25.05 -5.27 5.83
C TYR A 150 25.29 -6.62 6.52
N GLY A 151 25.85 -6.60 7.73
CA GLY A 151 26.06 -7.79 8.55
C GLY A 151 24.72 -8.33 9.08
N VAL A 152 24.13 -9.29 8.40
CA VAL A 152 22.89 -9.95 8.83
C VAL A 152 23.26 -11.25 9.55
N VAL A 153 22.70 -11.45 10.74
CA VAL A 153 22.82 -12.74 11.46
C VAL A 153 21.79 -13.69 10.88
N TRP A 154 22.28 -14.73 10.20
CA TRP A 154 21.44 -15.76 9.59
C TRP A 154 21.17 -16.91 10.57
N ASP A 155 20.16 -16.76 11.41
CA ASP A 155 19.63 -17.81 12.25
C ASP A 155 18.25 -18.31 11.79
N ALA A 156 17.74 -19.36 12.41
CA ALA A 156 16.44 -19.92 12.06
C ALA A 156 15.28 -18.93 12.28
N GLY A 157 15.41 -18.05 13.28
CA GLY A 157 14.42 -17.00 13.57
C GLY A 157 14.37 -15.96 12.47
N THR A 158 15.52 -15.44 12.06
CA THR A 158 15.67 -14.47 10.97
C THR A 158 15.16 -15.04 9.64
N LEU A 159 15.51 -16.30 9.33
CA LEU A 159 15.02 -16.98 8.11
C LEU A 159 13.52 -17.19 8.15
N GLY A 160 12.97 -17.60 9.29
CA GLY A 160 11.52 -17.77 9.47
C GLY A 160 10.75 -16.45 9.34
N ALA A 161 11.25 -15.39 9.97
CA ALA A 161 10.67 -14.05 9.86
C ALA A 161 10.72 -13.54 8.41
N LEU A 162 11.87 -13.68 7.73
CA LEU A 162 12.03 -13.28 6.33
C LEU A 162 11.06 -14.06 5.41
N ALA A 163 10.96 -15.38 5.60
CA ALA A 163 10.01 -16.20 4.82
C ALA A 163 8.57 -15.75 5.07
N GLY A 164 8.19 -15.46 6.32
CA GLY A 164 6.87 -14.93 6.67
C GLY A 164 6.57 -13.60 5.97
N VAL A 165 7.50 -12.66 5.99
CA VAL A 165 7.35 -11.36 5.31
C VAL A 165 7.26 -11.54 3.80
N VAL A 166 8.12 -12.36 3.19
CA VAL A 166 8.15 -12.55 1.74
C VAL A 166 6.90 -13.29 1.25
N VAL A 167 6.52 -14.39 1.90
CA VAL A 167 5.42 -15.23 1.41
C VAL A 167 4.07 -14.64 1.83
N VAL A 168 3.86 -14.42 3.12
CA VAL A 168 2.55 -13.98 3.64
C VAL A 168 2.37 -12.48 3.49
N GLY A 169 3.32 -11.70 3.99
CA GLY A 169 3.23 -10.24 4.01
C GLY A 169 3.41 -9.58 2.64
N THR A 170 4.01 -10.28 1.67
CA THR A 170 4.27 -9.69 0.35
C THR A 170 3.54 -10.47 -0.76
N ALA A 171 3.92 -11.71 -1.05
CA ALA A 171 3.39 -12.42 -2.21
C ALA A 171 1.87 -12.65 -2.12
N ILE A 172 1.39 -13.17 -1.00
CA ILE A 172 -0.05 -13.44 -0.79
C ILE A 172 -0.82 -12.13 -0.63
N ALA A 173 -0.38 -11.24 0.26
CA ALA A 173 -1.09 -9.99 0.55
C ALA A 173 -1.23 -9.09 -0.68
N PHE A 174 -0.15 -8.86 -1.43
CA PHE A 174 -0.18 -8.04 -2.63
C PHE A 174 -0.97 -8.71 -3.76
N GLY A 175 -0.89 -10.04 -3.88
CA GLY A 175 -1.69 -10.79 -4.84
C GLY A 175 -3.19 -10.62 -4.58
N LEU A 176 -3.63 -10.82 -3.35
CA LEU A 176 -5.03 -10.65 -2.94
C LEU A 176 -5.48 -9.19 -3.08
N TYR A 177 -4.64 -8.22 -2.74
CA TYR A 177 -4.95 -6.81 -2.91
C TYR A 177 -5.18 -6.46 -4.39
N LEU A 178 -4.27 -6.83 -5.28
CA LEU A 178 -4.41 -6.56 -6.72
C LEU A 178 -5.59 -7.31 -7.33
N GLN A 179 -5.88 -8.53 -6.86
CA GLN A 179 -7.07 -9.26 -7.27
C GLN A 179 -8.33 -8.51 -6.84
N GLY A 180 -8.41 -8.03 -5.61
CA GLY A 180 -9.49 -7.17 -5.14
C GLY A 180 -9.64 -5.92 -5.99
N VAL A 181 -8.54 -5.19 -6.24
CA VAL A 181 -8.52 -4.00 -7.11
C VAL A 181 -9.03 -4.31 -8.52
N SER A 182 -8.69 -5.47 -9.08
CA SER A 182 -9.18 -5.87 -10.41
C SER A 182 -10.69 -6.10 -10.47
N MET A 183 -11.29 -6.51 -9.35
CA MET A 183 -12.73 -6.80 -9.25
C MET A 183 -13.58 -5.56 -8.95
N ILE A 184 -13.09 -4.67 -8.08
CA ILE A 184 -13.89 -3.54 -7.55
C ILE A 184 -13.37 -2.17 -7.98
N GLY A 185 -12.26 -2.13 -8.71
CA GLY A 185 -11.59 -0.91 -9.17
C GLY A 185 -10.61 -0.31 -8.16
N PRO A 186 -9.71 0.57 -8.65
CA PRO A 186 -8.59 1.08 -7.85
C PRO A 186 -9.01 1.96 -6.67
N LEU A 187 -10.03 2.79 -6.83
CA LEU A 187 -10.50 3.67 -5.75
C LEU A 187 -11.10 2.88 -4.59
N LYS A 188 -12.02 1.96 -4.89
CA LYS A 188 -12.63 1.12 -3.84
C LYS A 188 -11.59 0.21 -3.19
N GLY A 189 -10.70 -0.39 -3.98
CA GLY A 189 -9.61 -1.22 -3.49
C GLY A 189 -8.70 -0.47 -2.53
N SER A 190 -8.32 0.77 -2.83
CA SER A 190 -7.45 1.58 -1.98
C SER A 190 -8.11 1.99 -0.66
N ILE A 191 -9.42 2.33 -0.67
CA ILE A 191 -10.16 2.64 0.56
C ILE A 191 -10.36 1.37 1.40
N MET A 192 -10.65 0.22 0.77
CA MET A 192 -10.72 -1.06 1.50
C MET A 192 -9.37 -1.47 2.08
N GLY A 193 -8.25 -1.10 1.43
CA GLY A 193 -6.91 -1.28 1.95
C GLY A 193 -6.69 -0.59 3.29
N SER A 194 -7.44 0.48 3.63
CA SER A 194 -7.33 1.14 4.94
C SER A 194 -7.76 0.26 6.13
N VAL A 195 -8.28 -0.92 5.91
CA VAL A 195 -8.47 -1.95 6.95
C VAL A 195 -7.11 -2.52 7.44
N GLU A 196 -6.03 -2.34 6.68
CA GLU A 196 -4.69 -2.79 7.04
C GLU A 196 -4.22 -2.27 8.42
N PRO A 197 -4.26 -0.95 8.75
CA PRO A 197 -3.93 -0.47 10.08
C PRO A 197 -4.78 -1.10 11.20
N VAL A 198 -6.06 -1.35 10.93
CA VAL A 198 -6.95 -2.03 11.88
C VAL A 198 -6.45 -3.45 12.16
N SER A 199 -6.12 -4.19 11.09
CA SER A 199 -5.58 -5.55 11.19
C SER A 199 -4.23 -5.58 11.92
N ALA A 200 -3.36 -4.60 11.64
CA ALA A 200 -2.06 -4.48 12.28
C ALA A 200 -2.18 -4.29 13.80
N VAL A 201 -3.08 -3.41 14.27
CA VAL A 201 -3.31 -3.21 15.70
C VAL A 201 -3.93 -4.45 16.34
N VAL A 202 -4.91 -5.09 15.69
CA VAL A 202 -5.50 -6.34 16.20
C VAL A 202 -4.44 -7.42 16.39
N ILE A 203 -3.58 -7.64 15.38
CA ILE A 203 -2.49 -8.62 15.47
C ILE A 203 -1.49 -8.24 16.56
N SER A 204 -1.15 -6.95 16.70
CA SER A 204 -0.24 -6.47 17.73
C SER A 204 -0.75 -6.75 19.16
N VAL A 205 -2.05 -6.67 19.38
CA VAL A 205 -2.64 -7.03 20.69
C VAL A 205 -2.51 -8.52 20.96
N PHE A 206 -2.87 -9.36 20.00
CA PHE A 206 -2.83 -10.83 20.21
C PHE A 206 -1.43 -11.39 20.25
N TRP A 207 -0.48 -10.81 19.48
CA TRP A 207 0.86 -11.34 19.33
C TRP A 207 1.90 -10.65 20.21
N LEU A 208 1.80 -9.32 20.36
CA LEU A 208 2.74 -8.51 21.13
C LEU A 208 2.21 -8.12 22.51
N GLY A 209 0.96 -8.46 22.83
CA GLY A 209 0.33 -8.13 24.12
C GLY A 209 0.09 -6.63 24.31
N THR A 210 0.08 -5.83 23.24
CA THR A 210 -0.24 -4.41 23.32
C THR A 210 -1.69 -4.20 23.77
N ARG A 211 -1.97 -3.09 24.47
CA ARG A 211 -3.32 -2.80 24.94
C ARG A 211 -4.04 -1.93 23.94
N PHE A 212 -5.31 -2.25 23.65
CA PHE A 212 -6.20 -1.36 22.94
C PHE A 212 -6.45 -0.09 23.74
N THR A 213 -6.38 1.04 23.07
CA THR A 213 -6.75 2.33 23.62
C THR A 213 -8.08 2.79 23.04
N LEU A 214 -8.74 3.75 23.71
CA LEU A 214 -9.99 4.31 23.21
C LEU A 214 -9.85 4.93 21.80
N PRO A 215 -8.76 5.66 21.47
CA PRO A 215 -8.49 6.12 20.11
C PRO A 215 -8.44 4.99 19.07
N ASP A 216 -7.89 3.82 19.39
CA ASP A 216 -7.83 2.71 18.43
C ASP A 216 -9.24 2.26 18.02
N PHE A 217 -10.17 2.14 18.99
CA PHE A 217 -11.57 1.82 18.70
C PHE A 217 -12.26 2.89 17.85
N LEU A 218 -11.98 4.17 18.11
CA LEU A 218 -12.52 5.27 17.31
C LEU A 218 -11.98 5.21 15.88
N GLY A 219 -10.67 5.00 15.71
CA GLY A 219 -10.05 4.83 14.39
C GLY A 219 -10.63 3.65 13.62
N PHE A 220 -10.87 2.51 14.28
CA PHE A 220 -11.52 1.34 13.68
C PHE A 220 -12.94 1.67 13.19
N ALA A 221 -13.75 2.32 14.04
CA ALA A 221 -15.11 2.71 13.68
C ALA A 221 -15.14 3.63 12.47
N LEU A 222 -14.21 4.58 12.38
CA LEU A 222 -14.07 5.51 11.25
C LEU A 222 -13.69 4.78 9.95
N ILE A 223 -12.71 3.89 9.99
CA ILE A 223 -12.26 3.12 8.82
C ILE A 223 -13.36 2.18 8.34
N LEU A 224 -14.00 1.44 9.25
CA LEU A 224 -15.12 0.57 8.88
C LEU A 224 -16.31 1.37 8.35
N GLY A 225 -16.56 2.56 8.94
CA GLY A 225 -17.53 3.52 8.43
C GLY A 225 -17.22 3.99 7.01
N ALA A 226 -15.95 4.24 6.68
CA ALA A 226 -15.51 4.59 5.32
C ALA A 226 -15.84 3.47 4.30
N VAL A 227 -15.51 2.22 4.64
CA VAL A 227 -15.82 1.06 3.80
C VAL A 227 -17.33 0.91 3.60
N PHE A 228 -18.11 1.11 4.68
CA PHE A 228 -19.56 1.05 4.64
C PHE A 228 -20.15 2.14 3.73
N VAL A 229 -19.78 3.41 3.94
CA VAL A 229 -20.21 4.54 3.10
C VAL A 229 -19.91 4.28 1.62
N LEU A 230 -18.71 3.78 1.31
CA LEU A 230 -18.32 3.48 -0.07
C LEU A 230 -19.18 2.37 -0.70
N THR A 231 -19.58 1.37 0.09
CA THR A 231 -20.44 0.27 -0.37
C THR A 231 -21.82 0.78 -0.79
N PHE A 232 -22.37 1.79 -0.08
CA PHE A 232 -23.64 2.41 -0.41
C PHE A 232 -23.57 3.47 -1.50
N ALA A 233 -22.39 4.07 -1.75
CA ALA A 233 -22.21 5.08 -2.80
C ALA A 233 -22.49 4.56 -4.22
N HIS A 234 -22.67 3.26 -4.39
CA HIS A 234 -22.76 2.59 -5.69
C HIS A 234 -24.03 1.76 -5.87
N ARG A 235 -25.02 1.96 -4.99
CA ARG A 235 -26.41 1.60 -5.27
C ARG A 235 -27.14 2.80 -5.87
#